data_37a958f916375f4844671811f1f26958
#
_entry.id   37a958f916375f4844671811f1f26958
#
_cell.length_a   1.000
_cell.length_b   1.000
_cell.length_c   1.000
_cell.angle_alpha   90.00
_cell.angle_beta   90.00
_cell.angle_gamma   90.00
#
_symmetry.space_group_name_H-M   'P 1'
#
loop_
_entity.id
_entity.type
_entity.pdbx_description
1 polymer ?
#
loop_
_entity_poly.entity_id
_entity_poly.type
_entity_poly.pdbx_seq_one_letter_code
_entity_poly.pdbx_strand_id
1 'polypeptide(L)'
;MPGDGIGQTVLPEAIRVLDAVGFEADYVHADIGWEFWVREGNPLPERTVDLLAEHGLGLFGAITSKPKNEATSELSPELQGKGLVYYSPIVGLRQRFNLDVSIRPCRSFAGNP
;
A
#
# COMPACT_ATOMS: atom_id res chain seq x y z
N MET A 1 -6.37 2.03 -0.87
CA MET A 1 -4.96 2.21 -0.40
C MET A 1 -4.10 2.71 -1.57
N PRO A 2 -3.98 4.01 -1.80
CA PRO A 2 -3.15 4.52 -2.92
C PRO A 2 -1.65 4.27 -2.70
N GLY A 3 -1.18 4.34 -1.47
CA GLY A 3 0.23 4.28 -1.16
C GLY A 3 0.95 5.58 -1.48
N ASP A 4 2.15 5.51 -2.06
CA ASP A 4 3.05 6.64 -2.28
C ASP A 4 3.26 6.96 -3.76
N GLY A 5 3.75 8.18 -4.03
CA GLY A 5 4.22 8.58 -5.35
C GLY A 5 3.23 8.27 -6.48
N ILE A 6 3.64 7.43 -7.42
CA ILE A 6 2.80 7.05 -8.57
C ILE A 6 1.50 6.36 -8.17
N GLY A 7 1.44 5.71 -7.00
CA GLY A 7 0.23 5.08 -6.48
C GLY A 7 -0.93 6.06 -6.32
N GLN A 8 -0.62 7.30 -5.94
CA GLN A 8 -1.61 8.38 -5.82
C GLN A 8 -2.25 8.77 -7.16
N THR A 9 -1.56 8.51 -8.26
CA THR A 9 -2.03 8.83 -9.61
C THR A 9 -2.72 7.63 -10.27
N VAL A 10 -2.12 6.44 -10.17
CA VAL A 10 -2.61 5.26 -10.91
C VAL A 10 -3.85 4.65 -10.27
N LEU A 11 -3.99 4.73 -8.95
CA LEU A 11 -5.17 4.13 -8.28
C LEU A 11 -6.48 4.81 -8.67
N PRO A 12 -6.59 6.15 -8.73
CA PRO A 12 -7.79 6.80 -9.24
C PRO A 12 -8.14 6.40 -10.69
N GLU A 13 -7.14 6.22 -11.55
CA GLU A 13 -7.38 5.75 -12.92
C GLU A 13 -7.89 4.30 -12.96
N ALA A 14 -7.38 3.43 -12.08
CA ALA A 14 -7.91 2.07 -11.94
C ALA A 14 -9.38 2.07 -11.48
N ILE A 15 -9.74 2.95 -10.54
CA ILE A 15 -11.13 3.11 -10.09
C ILE A 15 -12.01 3.59 -11.25
N ARG A 16 -11.56 4.57 -12.04
CA ARG A 16 -12.30 5.02 -13.24
C ARG A 16 -12.58 3.90 -14.24
N VAL A 17 -11.63 2.97 -14.40
CA VAL A 17 -11.84 1.79 -15.24
C VAL A 17 -12.89 0.85 -14.64
N LEU A 18 -12.84 0.62 -13.34
CA LEU A 18 -13.85 -0.20 -12.64
C LEU A 18 -15.25 0.40 -12.77
N ASP A 19 -15.38 1.71 -12.58
CA ASP A 19 -16.64 2.43 -12.77
C ASP A 19 -17.15 2.32 -14.22
N ALA A 20 -16.25 2.46 -15.19
CA ALA A 20 -16.61 2.39 -16.62
C ALA A 20 -17.10 1.01 -17.07
N VAL A 21 -16.67 -0.07 -16.40
CA VAL A 21 -17.18 -1.43 -16.67
C VAL A 21 -18.38 -1.81 -15.79
N GLY A 22 -18.92 -0.86 -15.02
CA GLY A 22 -20.09 -1.05 -14.17
C GLY A 22 -19.83 -1.86 -12.90
N PHE A 23 -18.62 -1.83 -12.38
CA PHE A 23 -18.30 -2.44 -11.10
C PHE A 23 -18.82 -1.56 -9.96
N GLU A 24 -19.87 -2.00 -9.29
CA GLU A 24 -20.47 -1.30 -8.16
C GLU A 24 -19.72 -1.63 -6.87
N ALA A 25 -19.13 -0.60 -6.24
CA ALA A 25 -18.44 -0.75 -4.95
C ALA A 25 -18.42 0.57 -4.17
N ASP A 26 -18.48 0.45 -2.86
CA ASP A 26 -18.18 1.54 -1.94
C ASP A 26 -16.67 1.53 -1.62
N TYR A 27 -16.00 2.64 -1.90
CA TYR A 27 -14.57 2.75 -1.68
C TYR A 27 -14.26 3.40 -0.33
N VAL A 28 -13.64 2.65 0.57
CA VAL A 28 -13.15 3.15 1.85
C VAL A 28 -11.65 3.43 1.74
N HIS A 29 -11.24 4.66 2.05
CA HIS A 29 -9.83 5.04 2.04
C HIS A 29 -9.09 4.39 3.20
N ALA A 30 -7.89 3.86 2.93
CA ALA A 30 -7.02 3.29 3.94
C ALA A 30 -5.55 3.71 3.72
N ASP A 31 -4.89 4.00 4.82
CA ASP A 31 -3.55 4.57 4.89
C ASP A 31 -2.47 3.50 4.77
N ILE A 32 -1.48 3.71 3.90
CA ILE A 32 -0.34 2.81 3.76
C ILE A 32 0.81 3.54 3.06
N GLY A 33 2.03 3.23 3.42
CA GLY A 33 3.21 3.65 2.68
C GLY A 33 4.19 4.52 3.46
N TRP A 34 5.04 5.20 2.69
CA TRP A 34 6.17 5.95 3.19
C TRP A 34 5.80 7.18 4.02
N GLU A 35 4.73 7.89 3.64
CA GLU A 35 4.25 9.05 4.38
C GLU A 35 3.92 8.69 5.84
N PHE A 36 3.28 7.53 6.05
CA PHE A 36 2.91 7.05 7.38
C PHE A 36 4.13 6.55 8.16
N TRP A 37 5.12 5.97 7.49
CA TRP A 37 6.41 5.69 8.11
C TRP A 37 7.05 6.96 8.64
N VAL A 38 7.18 7.99 7.82
CA VAL A 38 7.83 9.25 8.21
C VAL A 38 7.10 9.93 9.36
N ARG A 39 5.78 9.97 9.31
CA ARG A 39 4.94 10.73 10.23
C ARG A 39 4.59 9.98 11.51
N GLU A 40 4.37 8.68 11.41
CA GLU A 40 3.85 7.85 12.51
C GLU A 40 4.82 6.74 12.95
N GLY A 41 5.91 6.51 12.19
CA GLY A 41 6.85 5.43 12.44
C GLY A 41 6.33 4.04 12.09
N ASN A 42 5.20 3.98 11.38
CA ASN A 42 4.57 2.73 10.97
C ASN A 42 4.04 2.84 9.52
N PRO A 43 4.64 2.12 8.55
CA PRO A 43 4.22 2.19 7.14
C PRO A 43 2.90 1.44 6.86
N LEU A 44 2.39 0.69 7.84
CA LEU A 44 1.12 -0.03 7.80
C LEU A 44 0.37 0.21 9.12
N PRO A 45 -0.36 1.32 9.25
CA PRO A 45 -1.12 1.64 10.44
C PRO A 45 -2.14 0.55 10.80
N GLU A 46 -2.33 0.26 12.09
CA GLU A 46 -3.28 -0.77 12.55
C GLU A 46 -4.72 -0.49 12.07
N ARG A 47 -5.14 0.77 11.99
CA ARG A 47 -6.44 1.16 11.42
C ARG A 47 -6.67 0.63 10.00
N THR A 48 -5.60 0.49 9.20
CA THR A 48 -5.68 -0.10 7.86
C THR A 48 -5.78 -1.62 7.91
N VAL A 49 -5.08 -2.24 8.86
CA VAL A 49 -5.19 -3.69 9.10
C VAL A 49 -6.61 -4.05 9.54
N ASP A 50 -7.18 -3.25 10.45
CA ASP A 50 -8.55 -3.46 10.94
C ASP A 50 -9.58 -3.35 9.82
N LEU A 51 -9.49 -2.31 8.97
CA LEU A 51 -10.34 -2.15 7.79
C LEU A 51 -10.24 -3.35 6.83
N LEU A 52 -9.02 -3.82 6.56
CA LEU A 52 -8.82 -4.98 5.70
C LEU A 52 -9.35 -6.28 6.32
N ALA A 53 -9.26 -6.42 7.63
CA ALA A 53 -9.83 -7.55 8.35
C ALA A 53 -11.36 -7.55 8.28
N GLU A 54 -11.98 -6.37 8.38
CA GLU A 54 -13.43 -6.20 8.29
C GLU A 54 -13.96 -6.48 6.88
N HIS A 55 -13.31 -5.93 5.85
CA HIS A 55 -13.81 -6.01 4.47
C HIS A 55 -13.27 -7.20 3.67
N GLY A 56 -12.16 -7.81 4.08
CA GLY A 56 -11.55 -8.97 3.42
C GLY A 56 -10.96 -8.69 2.03
N LEU A 57 -10.97 -7.43 1.56
CA LEU A 57 -10.52 -7.03 0.22
C LEU A 57 -9.86 -5.67 0.27
N GLY A 58 -8.82 -5.47 -0.54
CA GLY A 58 -8.17 -4.18 -0.66
C GLY A 58 -7.63 -3.91 -2.05
N LEU A 59 -7.98 -2.76 -2.62
CA LEU A 59 -7.37 -2.24 -3.85
C LEU A 59 -6.13 -1.42 -3.46
N PHE A 60 -5.00 -1.76 -4.07
CA PHE A 60 -3.69 -1.21 -3.72
C PHE A 60 -2.99 -0.59 -4.93
N GLY A 61 -2.42 0.61 -4.74
CA GLY A 61 -1.62 1.31 -5.75
C GLY A 61 -0.14 0.91 -5.71
N ALA A 62 0.71 1.76 -5.16
CA ALA A 62 2.15 1.52 -5.08
C ALA A 62 2.74 2.12 -3.80
N ILE A 63 3.88 1.58 -3.36
CA ILE A 63 4.63 2.13 -2.22
C ILE A 63 6.07 2.43 -2.60
N THR A 64 6.64 3.41 -1.93
CA THR A 64 8.07 3.68 -1.90
C THR A 64 8.74 2.76 -0.87
N SER A 65 9.88 2.19 -1.23
CA SER A 65 10.72 1.44 -0.31
C SER A 65 12.17 1.92 -0.42
N LYS A 66 12.78 2.21 0.71
CA LYS A 66 14.18 2.63 0.80
C LYS A 66 14.96 1.71 1.74
N PRO A 67 16.29 1.69 1.66
CA PRO A 67 17.14 0.98 2.63
C PRO A 67 16.85 1.43 4.07
N LYS A 68 17.00 0.52 5.02
CA LYS A 68 16.65 0.76 6.44
C LYS A 68 17.36 1.94 7.08
N ASN A 69 18.64 2.16 6.71
CA ASN A 69 19.43 3.29 7.20
C ASN A 69 18.88 4.64 6.72
N GLU A 70 18.46 4.74 5.47
CA GLU A 70 17.82 5.93 4.93
C GLU A 70 16.44 6.15 5.54
N ALA A 71 15.67 5.07 5.69
CA ALA A 71 14.33 5.11 6.26
C ALA A 71 14.30 5.73 7.67
N THR A 72 15.30 5.42 8.50
CA THR A 72 15.38 5.94 9.87
C THR A 72 15.70 7.44 9.90
N SER A 73 16.50 7.93 8.95
CA SER A 73 16.85 9.36 8.89
C SER A 73 15.71 10.25 8.41
N GLU A 74 14.72 9.70 7.73
CA GLU A 74 13.54 10.44 7.23
C GLU A 74 12.38 10.48 8.22
N LEU A 75 12.46 9.79 9.35
CA LEU A 75 11.45 9.89 10.39
C LEU A 75 11.30 11.34 10.89
N SER A 76 10.07 11.71 11.25
CA SER A 76 9.83 12.99 11.90
C SER A 76 10.72 13.14 13.16
N PRO A 77 11.13 14.37 13.52
CA PRO A 77 12.08 14.60 14.61
C PRO A 77 11.68 13.94 15.94
N GLU A 78 10.38 13.87 16.20
CA GLU A 78 9.86 13.28 17.46
C GLU A 78 9.98 11.74 17.49
N LEU A 79 10.19 11.11 16.35
CA LEU A 79 10.31 9.66 16.19
C LEU A 79 11.76 9.18 16.03
N GLN A 80 12.67 10.09 15.72
CA GLN A 80 14.09 9.77 15.63
C GLN A 80 14.65 9.28 16.96
N GLY A 81 15.54 8.29 16.93
CA GLY A 81 16.15 7.73 18.13
C GLY A 81 15.28 6.75 18.95
N LYS A 82 14.03 6.50 18.55
CA LYS A 82 13.13 5.54 19.22
C LYS A 82 13.38 4.07 18.85
N GLY A 83 14.40 3.77 18.06
CA GLY A 83 14.72 2.40 17.68
C GLY A 83 13.73 1.79 16.68
N LEU A 84 12.94 2.62 15.98
CA LEU A 84 12.00 2.16 14.96
C LEU A 84 12.76 1.62 13.75
N VAL A 85 12.26 0.52 13.20
CA VAL A 85 12.85 -0.15 12.04
C VAL A 85 11.81 -0.26 10.94
N TYR A 86 12.13 0.30 9.76
CA TYR A 86 11.27 0.20 8.59
C TYR A 86 11.11 -1.25 8.13
N TYR A 87 9.90 -1.61 7.79
CA TYR A 87 9.55 -2.85 7.11
C TYR A 87 8.62 -2.57 5.93
N SER A 88 8.67 -3.41 4.91
CA SER A 88 7.75 -3.27 3.77
C SER A 88 6.31 -3.56 4.22
N PRO A 89 5.38 -2.61 4.04
CA PRO A 89 3.98 -2.83 4.42
C PRO A 89 3.32 -3.96 3.63
N ILE A 90 3.78 -4.27 2.41
CA ILE A 90 3.30 -5.42 1.64
C ILE A 90 3.70 -6.73 2.30
N VAL A 91 4.93 -6.82 2.82
CA VAL A 91 5.36 -7.99 3.60
C VAL A 91 4.55 -8.07 4.90
N GLY A 92 4.31 -6.94 5.56
CA GLY A 92 3.46 -6.86 6.74
C GLY A 92 2.05 -7.38 6.49
N LEU A 93 1.41 -6.97 5.40
CA LEU A 93 0.08 -7.48 5.01
C LEU A 93 0.07 -9.00 4.78
N ARG A 94 1.08 -9.51 4.05
CA ARG A 94 1.19 -10.96 3.81
C ARG A 94 1.32 -11.75 5.10
N GLN A 95 2.09 -11.27 6.04
CA GLN A 95 2.27 -11.91 7.34
C GLN A 95 1.03 -11.82 8.22
N ARG A 96 0.38 -10.65 8.27
CA ARG A 96 -0.82 -10.42 9.09
C ARG A 96 -2.02 -11.26 8.64
N PHE A 97 -2.19 -11.45 7.33
CA PHE A 97 -3.32 -12.17 6.75
C PHE A 97 -2.96 -13.57 6.23
N ASN A 98 -1.75 -14.07 6.50
CA ASN A 98 -1.26 -15.39 6.03
C ASN A 98 -1.43 -15.58 4.52
N LEU A 99 -1.13 -14.55 3.72
CA LEU A 99 -1.27 -14.60 2.27
C LEU A 99 -0.12 -15.41 1.67
N ASP A 100 -0.40 -16.60 1.21
CA ASP A 100 0.55 -17.57 0.66
C ASP A 100 0.50 -17.67 -0.87
N VAL A 101 -0.56 -17.16 -1.50
CA VAL A 101 -0.74 -17.18 -2.95
C VAL A 101 -0.50 -15.81 -3.57
N SER A 102 0.32 -15.76 -4.63
CA SER A 102 0.52 -14.56 -5.45
C SER A 102 0.11 -14.84 -6.89
N ILE A 103 -1.05 -14.31 -7.31
CA ILE A 103 -1.56 -14.45 -8.67
C ILE A 103 -1.12 -13.23 -9.49
N ARG A 104 -0.43 -13.46 -10.59
CA ARG A 104 0.06 -12.41 -11.51
C ARG A 104 -0.37 -12.73 -12.94
N PRO A 105 -1.64 -12.48 -13.29
CA PRO A 105 -2.10 -12.72 -14.66
C PRO A 105 -1.36 -11.79 -15.62
N CYS A 106 -0.84 -12.35 -16.68
CA CYS A 106 -0.18 -11.63 -17.75
C CYS A 106 -0.83 -12.01 -19.09
N ARG A 107 -1.23 -11.02 -19.88
CA ARG A 107 -1.81 -11.20 -21.20
C ARG A 107 -1.12 -10.27 -22.18
N SER A 108 -0.61 -10.84 -23.27
CA SER A 108 -0.13 -10.06 -24.40
C SER A 108 -1.30 -9.63 -25.28
N PHE A 109 -1.31 -8.38 -25.72
CA PHE A 109 -2.29 -7.86 -26.66
C PHE A 109 -1.68 -7.82 -28.06
N ALA A 110 -2.51 -7.98 -29.09
CA ALA A 110 -2.08 -7.88 -30.48
C ALA A 110 -1.43 -6.52 -30.75
N GLY A 111 -0.23 -6.53 -31.33
CA GLY A 111 0.56 -5.30 -31.58
C GLY A 111 1.52 -4.89 -30.44
N ASN A 112 1.57 -5.63 -29.37
CA ASN A 112 2.58 -5.45 -28.35
C ASN A 112 3.85 -6.22 -28.73
N PRO A 113 5.06 -5.60 -28.75
CA PRO A 113 6.31 -6.25 -29.10
C PRO A 113 6.69 -7.37 -28.13
#